data_6e23f062caac877f7e52bf8d9e5c7bd7
#
_entry.id   6e23f062caac877f7e52bf8d9e5c7bd7
#
_cell.length_a   1.000
_cell.length_b   1.000
_cell.length_c   1.000
_cell.angle_alpha   90.00
_cell.angle_beta   90.00
_cell.angle_gamma   90.00
#
_symmetry.space_group_name_H-M   'P 1'
#
loop_
_entity.id
_entity.type
_entity.pdbx_description
1 polymer ?
#
loop_
_entity_poly.entity_id
_entity_poly.type
_entity_poly.pdbx_seq_one_letter_code
_entity_poly.pdbx_strand_id
1 'polypeptide(L)'
;MGLENRIVYNLVDVVEGNCRIKQALIRDKRHPGLYLMPSAQTRDKTAVTPGQMIKVIDHLREQFDYIILDCPAGIEQGFQNAIAGADRALVVTTPEVSAIRDADRIIGLLEANGFKQMDLIINRLRMDMVRRGDMMSADDVVDILAIPLIGIIPDDENVVIATNQGEPLVGTDTPAGKAYFNVVERLRGREIPFLDFEKGVSFWTKVTGIFRKA
;
A
#
# COMPACT_ATOMS: atom_id res chain seq x y z
N MET A 1 -14.12 7.30 -0.58
CA MET A 1 -14.96 7.05 -1.77
C MET A 1 -16.45 7.30 -1.48
N GLY A 2 -16.90 7.37 -0.21
CA GLY A 2 -18.30 7.60 0.16
C GLY A 2 -19.25 6.54 -0.43
N LEU A 3 -18.83 5.29 -0.40
CA LEU A 3 -19.55 4.18 -1.04
C LEU A 3 -20.34 3.32 -0.06
N GLU A 4 -20.34 3.64 1.23
CA GLU A 4 -20.90 2.83 2.31
C GLU A 4 -22.40 2.50 2.08
N ASN A 5 -23.17 3.47 1.58
CA ASN A 5 -24.59 3.30 1.28
C ASN A 5 -24.87 2.55 -0.04
N ARG A 6 -23.84 2.07 -0.74
CA ARG A 6 -23.95 1.36 -2.03
C ARG A 6 -23.56 -0.10 -1.93
N ILE A 7 -23.14 -0.55 -0.75
CA ILE A 7 -22.71 -1.93 -0.51
C ILE A 7 -23.99 -2.79 -0.38
N VAL A 8 -24.23 -3.62 -1.39
CA VAL A 8 -25.30 -4.64 -1.38
C VAL A 8 -24.70 -6.01 -1.18
N TYR A 9 -23.60 -6.30 -1.85
CA TYR A 9 -22.84 -7.53 -1.78
C TYR A 9 -21.38 -7.24 -1.45
N ASN A 10 -20.71 -8.22 -0.88
CA ASN A 10 -19.31 -8.15 -0.47
C ASN A 10 -18.53 -9.40 -0.91
N LEU A 11 -17.25 -9.48 -0.58
CA LEU A 11 -16.38 -10.61 -0.93
C LEU A 11 -16.91 -11.96 -0.42
N VAL A 12 -17.51 -12.01 0.77
CA VAL A 12 -18.06 -13.25 1.33
C VAL A 12 -19.25 -13.74 0.51
N ASP A 13 -20.14 -12.84 0.08
CA ASP A 13 -21.28 -13.20 -0.77
C ASP A 13 -20.82 -13.79 -2.12
N VAL A 14 -19.71 -13.28 -2.67
CA VAL A 14 -19.09 -13.84 -3.89
C VAL A 14 -18.57 -15.25 -3.65
N VAL A 15 -17.84 -15.44 -2.56
CA VAL A 15 -17.21 -16.71 -2.22
C VAL A 15 -18.23 -17.80 -1.87
N GLU A 16 -19.34 -17.43 -1.24
CA GLU A 16 -20.48 -18.31 -0.93
C GLU A 16 -21.36 -18.59 -2.15
N GLY A 17 -21.13 -17.87 -3.27
CA GLY A 17 -21.94 -18.04 -4.50
C GLY A 17 -23.30 -17.32 -4.47
N ASN A 18 -23.53 -16.44 -3.48
CA ASN A 18 -24.77 -15.66 -3.34
C ASN A 18 -24.90 -14.57 -4.42
N CYS A 19 -23.78 -14.17 -5.03
CA CYS A 19 -23.74 -13.21 -6.12
C CYS A 19 -22.57 -13.46 -7.06
N ARG A 20 -22.63 -12.87 -8.26
CA ARG A 20 -21.47 -12.83 -9.18
C ARG A 20 -20.52 -11.71 -8.80
N ILE A 21 -19.22 -11.88 -9.07
CA ILE A 21 -18.16 -10.88 -8.77
C ILE A 21 -18.56 -9.48 -9.26
N LYS A 22 -19.09 -9.35 -10.47
CA LYS A 22 -19.54 -8.07 -11.04
C LYS A 22 -20.63 -7.35 -10.22
N GLN A 23 -21.40 -8.07 -9.44
CA GLN A 23 -22.46 -7.50 -8.61
C GLN A 23 -21.93 -6.95 -7.28
N ALA A 24 -20.80 -7.50 -6.80
CA ALA A 24 -20.12 -7.02 -5.60
C ALA A 24 -19.12 -5.87 -5.89
N LEU A 25 -18.69 -5.71 -7.14
CA LEU A 25 -17.81 -4.61 -7.55
C LEU A 25 -18.58 -3.28 -7.60
N ILE A 26 -18.12 -2.31 -6.83
CA ILE A 26 -18.69 -0.95 -6.79
C ILE A 26 -17.77 -0.02 -7.56
N ARG A 27 -18.26 0.51 -8.68
CA ARG A 27 -17.52 1.49 -9.49
C ARG A 27 -17.53 2.86 -8.82
N ASP A 28 -16.37 3.51 -8.74
CA ASP A 28 -16.28 4.90 -8.33
C ASP A 28 -16.90 5.84 -9.39
N LYS A 29 -17.61 6.87 -8.91
CA LYS A 29 -18.30 7.80 -9.82
C LYS A 29 -17.36 8.82 -10.46
N ARG A 30 -16.30 9.21 -9.76
CA ARG A 30 -15.33 10.22 -10.17
C ARG A 30 -14.20 9.64 -11.02
N HIS A 31 -13.84 8.38 -10.75
CA HIS A 31 -12.74 7.67 -11.39
C HIS A 31 -13.27 6.39 -12.06
N PRO A 32 -13.68 6.45 -13.35
CA PRO A 32 -14.35 5.34 -14.02
C PRO A 32 -13.57 4.01 -14.09
N GLY A 33 -12.24 4.07 -13.95
CA GLY A 33 -11.37 2.88 -13.90
C GLY A 33 -11.20 2.29 -12.49
N LEU A 34 -11.72 2.96 -11.44
CA LEU A 34 -11.56 2.53 -10.05
C LEU A 34 -12.80 1.77 -9.57
N TYR A 35 -12.55 0.60 -9.03
CA TYR A 35 -13.57 -0.27 -8.43
C TYR A 35 -13.19 -0.64 -7.01
N LEU A 36 -14.19 -0.87 -6.16
CA LEU A 36 -14.04 -1.38 -4.82
C LEU A 36 -14.79 -2.70 -4.68
N MET A 37 -14.11 -3.73 -4.16
CA MET A 37 -14.72 -4.95 -3.65
C MET A 37 -14.76 -4.84 -2.12
N PRO A 38 -15.93 -4.66 -1.48
CA PRO A 38 -16.01 -4.57 -0.03
C PRO A 38 -15.70 -5.92 0.62
N SER A 39 -14.97 -5.91 1.74
CA SER A 39 -14.92 -7.05 2.65
C SER A 39 -16.15 -7.05 3.59
N ALA A 40 -16.46 -8.18 4.22
CA ALA A 40 -17.54 -8.23 5.20
C ALA A 40 -17.12 -7.55 6.52
N GLN A 41 -17.95 -6.63 7.00
CA GLN A 41 -17.69 -5.91 8.26
C GLN A 41 -18.09 -6.70 9.52
N THR A 42 -19.01 -7.65 9.41
CA THR A 42 -19.71 -8.27 10.55
C THR A 42 -19.67 -9.82 10.57
N ARG A 43 -19.07 -10.45 9.56
CA ARG A 43 -18.93 -11.92 9.53
C ARG A 43 -17.59 -12.37 10.09
N ASP A 44 -17.54 -13.63 10.51
CA ASP A 44 -16.33 -14.27 11.02
C ASP A 44 -15.14 -14.03 10.07
N LYS A 45 -14.00 -13.64 10.64
CA LYS A 45 -12.74 -13.42 9.91
C LYS A 45 -12.28 -14.65 9.11
N THR A 46 -12.84 -15.83 9.40
CA THR A 46 -12.57 -17.10 8.72
C THR A 46 -13.51 -17.39 7.53
N ALA A 47 -14.43 -16.50 7.23
CA ALA A 47 -15.44 -16.71 6.17
C ALA A 47 -14.84 -16.84 4.76
N VAL A 48 -13.61 -16.39 4.54
CA VAL A 48 -12.84 -16.53 3.28
C VAL A 48 -11.57 -17.28 3.55
N THR A 49 -11.27 -18.27 2.71
CA THR A 49 -10.02 -19.03 2.76
C THR A 49 -9.00 -18.52 1.73
N PRO A 50 -7.67 -18.76 1.91
CA PRO A 50 -6.66 -18.41 0.91
C PRO A 50 -6.97 -18.97 -0.50
N GLY A 51 -7.42 -20.21 -0.59
CA GLY A 51 -7.76 -20.84 -1.87
C GLY A 51 -8.96 -20.21 -2.57
N GLN A 52 -9.92 -19.69 -1.82
CA GLN A 52 -11.05 -18.92 -2.38
C GLN A 52 -10.58 -17.54 -2.82
N MET A 53 -9.69 -16.91 -2.06
CA MET A 53 -9.11 -15.62 -2.43
C MET A 53 -8.33 -15.69 -3.74
N ILE A 54 -7.50 -16.72 -3.93
CA ILE A 54 -6.79 -16.97 -5.20
C ILE A 54 -7.78 -17.01 -6.37
N LYS A 55 -8.87 -17.78 -6.26
CA LYS A 55 -9.86 -17.90 -7.35
C LYS A 55 -10.53 -16.56 -7.70
N VAL A 56 -10.83 -15.74 -6.69
CA VAL A 56 -11.40 -14.40 -6.90
C VAL A 56 -10.40 -13.51 -7.63
N ILE A 57 -9.14 -13.49 -7.17
CA ILE A 57 -8.07 -12.67 -7.77
C ILE A 57 -7.79 -13.11 -9.20
N ASP A 58 -7.67 -14.42 -9.48
CA ASP A 58 -7.45 -14.93 -10.83
C ASP A 58 -8.53 -14.48 -11.81
N HIS A 59 -9.80 -14.49 -11.37
CA HIS A 59 -10.88 -13.97 -12.21
C HIS A 59 -10.80 -12.46 -12.45
N LEU A 60 -10.33 -11.69 -11.44
CA LEU A 60 -10.17 -10.24 -11.55
C LEU A 60 -8.95 -9.86 -12.41
N ARG A 61 -7.90 -10.69 -12.48
CA ARG A 61 -6.71 -10.47 -13.32
C ARG A 61 -7.04 -10.33 -14.81
N GLU A 62 -8.11 -10.98 -15.26
CA GLU A 62 -8.57 -10.86 -16.65
C GLU A 62 -9.22 -9.50 -16.97
N GLN A 63 -9.57 -8.70 -15.95
CA GLN A 63 -10.38 -7.49 -16.10
C GLN A 63 -9.69 -6.22 -15.63
N PHE A 64 -8.63 -6.33 -14.81
CA PHE A 64 -7.96 -5.19 -14.18
C PHE A 64 -6.45 -5.24 -14.38
N ASP A 65 -5.86 -4.09 -14.71
CA ASP A 65 -4.40 -3.93 -14.83
C ASP A 65 -3.72 -4.01 -13.45
N TYR A 66 -4.40 -3.54 -12.41
CA TYR A 66 -3.92 -3.53 -11.02
C TYR A 66 -5.02 -3.97 -10.07
N ILE A 67 -4.67 -4.84 -9.13
CA ILE A 67 -5.54 -5.29 -8.04
C ILE A 67 -4.80 -4.98 -6.73
N ILE A 68 -5.35 -4.10 -5.90
CA ILE A 68 -4.77 -3.75 -4.61
C ILE A 68 -5.55 -4.47 -3.53
N LEU A 69 -4.84 -5.30 -2.76
CA LEU A 69 -5.37 -5.99 -1.59
C LEU A 69 -5.02 -5.18 -0.35
N ASP A 70 -6.02 -4.48 0.20
CA ASP A 70 -5.87 -3.74 1.46
C ASP A 70 -5.83 -4.75 2.61
N CYS A 71 -4.63 -4.90 3.19
CA CYS A 71 -4.36 -5.91 4.20
C CYS A 71 -4.66 -5.35 5.60
N PRO A 72 -5.45 -6.04 6.43
CA PRO A 72 -5.67 -5.62 7.81
C PRO A 72 -4.37 -5.68 8.61
N ALA A 73 -4.30 -4.90 9.68
CA ALA A 73 -3.21 -4.98 10.64
C ALA A 73 -3.13 -6.37 11.29
N GLY A 74 -1.90 -6.84 11.54
CA GLY A 74 -1.62 -8.15 12.14
C GLY A 74 -1.29 -9.23 11.11
N ILE A 75 -1.16 -10.46 11.59
CA ILE A 75 -0.66 -11.64 10.83
C ILE A 75 -1.68 -12.77 10.76
N GLU A 76 -2.93 -12.49 11.12
CA GLU A 76 -4.01 -13.47 11.20
C GLU A 76 -4.55 -13.86 9.81
N GLN A 77 -5.71 -14.50 9.79
CA GLN A 77 -6.36 -14.99 8.56
C GLN A 77 -6.50 -13.93 7.46
N GLY A 78 -6.79 -12.68 7.82
CA GLY A 78 -6.88 -11.58 6.84
C GLY A 78 -5.57 -11.33 6.08
N PHE A 79 -4.43 -11.38 6.78
CA PHE A 79 -3.11 -11.30 6.17
C PHE A 79 -2.85 -12.51 5.27
N GLN A 80 -3.13 -13.74 5.74
CA GLN A 80 -2.95 -14.95 4.95
C GLN A 80 -3.77 -14.94 3.66
N ASN A 81 -5.00 -14.46 3.73
CA ASN A 81 -5.86 -14.30 2.55
C ASN A 81 -5.32 -13.26 1.57
N ALA A 82 -4.83 -12.12 2.06
CA ALA A 82 -4.28 -11.07 1.21
C ALA A 82 -3.03 -11.54 0.46
N ILE A 83 -2.08 -12.18 1.16
CA ILE A 83 -0.83 -12.63 0.54
C ILE A 83 -1.04 -13.79 -0.43
N ALA A 84 -2.06 -14.64 -0.23
CA ALA A 84 -2.28 -15.81 -1.06
C ALA A 84 -2.56 -15.48 -2.54
N GLY A 85 -3.19 -14.33 -2.82
CA GLY A 85 -3.53 -13.90 -4.17
C GLY A 85 -2.61 -12.82 -4.75
N ALA A 86 -1.62 -12.35 -3.99
CA ALA A 86 -0.77 -11.22 -4.37
C ALA A 86 0.54 -11.67 -5.03
N ASP A 87 1.03 -10.88 -5.99
CA ASP A 87 2.32 -11.13 -6.67
C ASP A 87 3.44 -10.27 -6.05
N ARG A 88 3.08 -9.13 -5.46
CA ARG A 88 4.00 -8.13 -4.93
C ARG A 88 3.45 -7.56 -3.62
N ALA A 89 4.32 -7.22 -2.70
CA ALA A 89 3.93 -6.59 -1.45
C ALA A 89 4.49 -5.17 -1.36
N LEU A 90 3.66 -4.25 -0.88
CA LEU A 90 4.07 -2.91 -0.49
C LEU A 90 4.05 -2.85 1.04
N VAL A 91 5.23 -2.83 1.65
CA VAL A 91 5.39 -2.69 3.09
C VAL A 91 5.37 -1.21 3.45
N VAL A 92 4.34 -0.79 4.16
CA VAL A 92 4.18 0.61 4.58
C VAL A 92 4.47 0.71 6.07
N THR A 93 5.44 1.53 6.46
CA THR A 93 5.80 1.76 7.85
C THR A 93 6.02 3.24 8.15
N THR A 94 6.06 3.60 9.43
CA THR A 94 6.52 4.92 9.90
C THR A 94 7.93 4.78 10.46
N PRO A 95 8.75 5.85 10.50
CA PRO A 95 10.13 5.79 10.99
C PRO A 95 10.20 5.81 12.53
N GLU A 96 9.44 4.92 13.16
CA GLU A 96 9.36 4.72 14.61
C GLU A 96 9.80 3.28 14.95
N VAL A 97 10.52 3.10 16.05
CA VAL A 97 11.13 1.81 16.43
C VAL A 97 10.12 0.66 16.47
N SER A 98 8.91 0.91 17.01
CA SER A 98 7.86 -0.10 17.09
C SER A 98 7.35 -0.50 15.70
N ALA A 99 7.08 0.48 14.83
CA ALA A 99 6.59 0.25 13.48
C ALA A 99 7.64 -0.47 12.60
N ILE A 100 8.92 -0.14 12.78
CA ILE A 100 10.02 -0.83 12.08
C ILE A 100 10.11 -2.31 12.51
N ARG A 101 9.98 -2.62 13.80
CA ARG A 101 9.96 -4.01 14.28
C ARG A 101 8.79 -4.80 13.73
N ASP A 102 7.61 -4.18 13.64
CA ASP A 102 6.45 -4.81 13.05
C ASP A 102 6.64 -5.03 11.53
N ALA A 103 7.22 -4.06 10.82
CA ALA A 103 7.54 -4.18 9.40
C ALA A 103 8.56 -5.30 9.15
N ASP A 104 9.64 -5.38 9.93
CA ASP A 104 10.65 -6.44 9.84
C ASP A 104 10.03 -7.83 10.00
N ARG A 105 9.14 -7.98 10.99
CA ARG A 105 8.40 -9.23 11.20
C ARG A 105 7.51 -9.58 9.99
N ILE A 106 6.83 -8.61 9.40
CA ILE A 106 6.00 -8.82 8.21
C ILE A 106 6.85 -9.21 7.01
N ILE A 107 8.00 -8.57 6.80
CA ILE A 107 8.96 -8.91 5.74
C ILE A 107 9.40 -10.37 5.89
N GLY A 108 9.83 -10.79 7.07
CA GLY A 108 10.20 -12.19 7.30
C GLY A 108 9.07 -13.19 7.04
N LEU A 109 7.82 -12.82 7.33
CA LEU A 109 6.65 -13.66 7.00
C LEU A 109 6.38 -13.71 5.49
N LEU A 110 6.53 -12.60 4.78
CA LEU A 110 6.39 -12.56 3.33
C LEU A 110 7.46 -13.42 2.64
N GLU A 111 8.72 -13.33 3.08
CA GLU A 111 9.83 -14.16 2.61
C GLU A 111 9.55 -15.64 2.83
N ALA A 112 9.10 -16.02 4.04
CA ALA A 112 8.73 -17.38 4.38
C ALA A 112 7.56 -17.91 3.51
N ASN A 113 6.71 -17.04 3.00
CA ASN A 113 5.64 -17.37 2.04
C ASN A 113 6.07 -17.23 0.56
N GLY A 114 7.35 -17.03 0.28
CA GLY A 114 7.92 -17.06 -1.06
C GLY A 114 7.79 -15.76 -1.85
N PHE A 115 7.46 -14.64 -1.23
CA PHE A 115 7.46 -13.33 -1.88
C PHE A 115 8.87 -12.93 -2.28
N LYS A 116 9.04 -12.59 -3.56
CA LYS A 116 10.31 -12.12 -4.13
C LYS A 116 10.31 -10.63 -4.44
N GLN A 117 9.13 -10.05 -4.57
CA GLN A 117 8.95 -8.63 -4.88
C GLN A 117 8.27 -7.95 -3.70
N MET A 118 9.08 -7.24 -2.94
CA MET A 118 8.64 -6.43 -1.81
C MET A 118 9.26 -5.05 -1.94
N ASP A 119 8.49 -4.02 -1.68
CA ASP A 119 8.95 -2.63 -1.72
C ASP A 119 8.51 -1.90 -0.47
N LEU A 120 9.35 -0.97 -0.03
CA LEU A 120 9.15 -0.17 1.16
C LEU A 120 8.55 1.19 0.82
N ILE A 121 7.55 1.59 1.58
CA ILE A 121 7.06 2.97 1.67
C ILE A 121 7.23 3.46 3.10
N ILE A 122 8.03 4.51 3.28
CA ILE A 122 8.18 5.20 4.55
C ILE A 122 7.12 6.31 4.60
N ASN A 123 6.18 6.21 5.52
CA ASN A 123 5.08 7.15 5.67
C ASN A 123 5.28 8.08 6.87
N ARG A 124 4.74 9.30 6.79
CA ARG A 124 4.77 10.30 7.86
C ARG A 124 6.17 10.68 8.32
N LEU A 125 7.12 10.78 7.37
CA LEU A 125 8.48 11.26 7.67
C LEU A 125 8.44 12.75 8.04
N ARG A 126 9.05 13.10 9.16
CA ARG A 126 9.20 14.48 9.66
C ARG A 126 10.65 14.90 9.65
N MET A 127 11.02 15.72 8.66
CA MET A 127 12.41 16.17 8.48
C MET A 127 12.94 17.00 9.64
N ASP A 128 12.08 17.76 10.32
CA ASP A 128 12.45 18.51 11.52
C ASP A 128 12.87 17.58 12.68
N MET A 129 12.21 16.43 12.84
CA MET A 129 12.56 15.42 13.85
C MET A 129 13.81 14.64 13.46
N VAL A 130 13.95 14.27 12.17
CA VAL A 130 15.15 13.59 11.67
C VAL A 130 16.40 14.44 11.92
N ARG A 131 16.36 15.74 11.62
CA ARG A 131 17.49 16.66 11.86
C ARG A 131 17.90 16.79 13.32
N ARG A 132 16.95 16.65 14.25
CA ARG A 132 17.24 16.68 15.70
C ARG A 132 17.68 15.33 16.26
N GLY A 133 17.62 14.25 15.47
CA GLY A 133 17.86 12.89 15.93
C GLY A 133 16.72 12.27 16.73
N ASP A 134 15.52 12.88 16.68
CA ASP A 134 14.31 12.40 17.37
C ASP A 134 13.53 11.36 16.56
N MET A 135 13.87 11.19 15.29
CA MET A 135 13.24 10.25 14.34
C MET A 135 14.32 9.64 13.45
N MET A 136 14.16 8.37 13.09
CA MET A 136 15.04 7.71 12.14
C MET A 136 14.95 8.38 10.75
N SER A 137 16.08 8.47 10.06
CA SER A 137 16.14 8.88 8.66
C SER A 137 15.58 7.78 7.73
N ALA A 138 15.32 8.12 6.49
CA ALA A 138 14.93 7.13 5.50
C ALA A 138 16.04 6.10 5.25
N ASP A 139 17.30 6.53 5.28
CA ASP A 139 18.47 5.65 5.11
C ASP A 139 18.56 4.65 6.26
N ASP A 140 18.37 5.08 7.53
CA ASP A 140 18.36 4.19 8.69
C ASP A 140 17.28 3.10 8.56
N VAL A 141 16.09 3.47 8.10
CA VAL A 141 14.97 2.52 7.92
C VAL A 141 15.28 1.51 6.80
N VAL A 142 15.85 1.97 5.68
CA VAL A 142 16.26 1.10 4.57
C VAL A 142 17.36 0.14 4.99
N ASP A 143 18.35 0.62 5.75
CA ASP A 143 19.46 -0.22 6.25
C ASP A 143 18.96 -1.33 7.20
N ILE A 144 17.92 -1.04 8.00
CA ILE A 144 17.33 -2.02 8.93
C ILE A 144 16.47 -3.04 8.18
N LEU A 145 15.58 -2.59 7.30
CA LEU A 145 14.57 -3.45 6.67
C LEU A 145 15.08 -4.17 5.42
N ALA A 146 16.16 -3.70 4.82
CA ALA A 146 16.89 -4.31 3.70
C ALA A 146 16.03 -4.69 2.48
N ILE A 147 14.92 -3.98 2.25
CA ILE A 147 14.09 -4.11 1.04
C ILE A 147 14.08 -2.80 0.24
N PRO A 148 13.82 -2.86 -1.08
CA PRO A 148 13.84 -1.68 -1.95
C PRO A 148 12.88 -0.59 -1.51
N LEU A 149 13.38 0.64 -1.39
CA LEU A 149 12.57 1.82 -1.12
C LEU A 149 11.89 2.31 -2.40
N ILE A 150 10.56 2.42 -2.39
CA ILE A 150 9.77 2.93 -3.52
C ILE A 150 9.13 4.30 -3.22
N GLY A 151 8.99 4.66 -1.95
CA GLY A 151 8.37 5.93 -1.58
C GLY A 151 8.72 6.45 -0.21
N ILE A 152 8.78 7.77 -0.11
CA ILE A 152 8.87 8.53 1.14
C ILE A 152 7.71 9.52 1.12
N ILE A 153 6.78 9.38 2.05
CA ILE A 153 5.63 10.27 2.20
C ILE A 153 5.87 11.15 3.43
N PRO A 154 5.95 12.48 3.28
CA PRO A 154 6.11 13.36 4.41
C PRO A 154 4.86 13.41 5.29
N ASP A 155 5.02 13.77 6.55
CA ASP A 155 3.89 14.11 7.43
C ASP A 155 3.33 15.47 6.97
N ASP A 156 2.15 15.43 6.33
CA ASP A 156 1.53 16.57 5.64
C ASP A 156 0.08 16.70 6.12
N GLU A 157 -0.27 17.85 6.68
CA GLU A 157 -1.62 18.14 7.19
C GLU A 157 -2.69 18.05 6.09
N ASN A 158 -2.32 18.29 4.82
CA ASN A 158 -3.23 18.17 3.69
C ASN A 158 -3.77 16.74 3.52
N VAL A 159 -3.07 15.72 4.02
CA VAL A 159 -3.57 14.33 4.05
C VAL A 159 -4.83 14.24 4.91
N VAL A 160 -4.81 14.84 6.10
CA VAL A 160 -5.95 14.84 7.01
C VAL A 160 -7.11 15.65 6.42
N ILE A 161 -6.81 16.83 5.86
CA ILE A 161 -7.80 17.71 5.22
C ILE A 161 -8.51 16.97 4.07
N ALA A 162 -7.74 16.42 3.13
CA ALA A 162 -8.27 15.70 1.97
C ALA A 162 -9.09 14.46 2.39
N THR A 163 -8.60 13.71 3.39
CA THR A 163 -9.30 12.54 3.92
C THR A 163 -10.66 12.93 4.51
N ASN A 164 -10.73 14.00 5.30
CA ASN A 164 -11.99 14.49 5.88
C ASN A 164 -12.97 14.99 4.82
N GLN A 165 -12.47 15.46 3.69
CA GLN A 165 -13.28 15.87 2.53
C GLN A 165 -13.67 14.69 1.63
N GLY A 166 -13.11 13.51 1.86
CA GLY A 166 -13.28 12.35 1.00
C GLY A 166 -12.64 12.51 -0.39
N GLU A 167 -11.60 13.36 -0.49
CA GLU A 167 -10.88 13.65 -1.74
C GLU A 167 -9.51 12.95 -1.73
N PRO A 168 -9.07 12.39 -2.87
CA PRO A 168 -7.72 11.85 -2.97
C PRO A 168 -6.70 12.98 -3.03
N LEU A 169 -5.59 12.82 -2.33
CA LEU A 169 -4.50 13.80 -2.35
C LEU A 169 -3.56 13.62 -3.57
N VAL A 170 -3.58 12.44 -4.16
CA VAL A 170 -2.76 12.11 -5.35
C VAL A 170 -3.11 13.05 -6.51
N GLY A 171 -2.07 13.59 -7.16
CA GLY A 171 -2.25 14.55 -8.25
C GLY A 171 -2.41 16.01 -7.83
N THR A 172 -2.39 16.31 -6.52
CA THR A 172 -2.31 17.68 -6.00
C THR A 172 -0.85 18.17 -5.95
N ASP A 173 -0.66 19.49 -5.85
CA ASP A 173 0.67 20.11 -5.76
C ASP A 173 1.27 20.11 -4.33
N THR A 174 0.64 19.39 -3.40
CA THR A 174 1.12 19.23 -2.02
C THR A 174 2.33 18.28 -1.97
N PRO A 175 3.21 18.38 -0.94
CA PRO A 175 4.35 17.49 -0.79
C PRO A 175 3.95 16.00 -0.77
N ALA A 176 2.93 15.64 0.01
CA ALA A 176 2.44 14.26 0.05
C ALA A 176 1.76 13.84 -1.25
N GLY A 177 1.00 14.73 -1.91
CA GLY A 177 0.38 14.46 -3.21
C GLY A 177 1.39 14.11 -4.30
N LYS A 178 2.48 14.88 -4.38
CA LYS A 178 3.63 14.59 -5.28
C LYS A 178 4.32 13.28 -4.91
N ALA A 179 4.51 13.02 -3.62
CA ALA A 179 5.14 11.79 -3.14
C ALA A 179 4.33 10.55 -3.54
N TYR A 180 3.00 10.57 -3.34
CA TYR A 180 2.11 9.49 -3.79
C TYR A 180 2.15 9.30 -5.31
N PHE A 181 2.14 10.39 -6.08
CA PHE A 181 2.26 10.32 -7.54
C PHE A 181 3.57 9.63 -7.95
N ASN A 182 4.70 10.01 -7.33
CA ASN A 182 6.00 9.42 -7.61
C ASN A 182 6.07 7.93 -7.24
N VAL A 183 5.39 7.50 -6.18
CA VAL A 183 5.23 6.06 -5.86
C VAL A 183 4.55 5.32 -7.00
N VAL A 184 3.42 5.86 -7.49
CA VAL A 184 2.69 5.24 -8.62
C VAL A 184 3.56 5.14 -9.86
N GLU A 185 4.31 6.18 -10.19
CA GLU A 185 5.19 6.20 -11.36
C GLU A 185 6.33 5.15 -11.24
N ARG A 186 6.92 4.99 -10.05
CA ARG A 186 7.92 3.95 -9.80
C ARG A 186 7.32 2.54 -9.85
N LEU A 187 6.10 2.35 -9.35
CA LEU A 187 5.37 1.07 -9.49
C LEU A 187 5.14 0.72 -10.95
N ARG A 188 5.00 1.71 -11.84
CA ARG A 188 4.90 1.56 -13.29
C ARG A 188 6.25 1.35 -14.00
N GLY A 189 7.35 1.25 -13.25
CA GLY A 189 8.70 1.04 -13.77
C GLY A 189 9.41 2.31 -14.24
N ARG A 190 8.92 3.51 -13.91
CA ARG A 190 9.60 4.75 -14.24
C ARG A 190 10.65 5.10 -13.18
N GLU A 191 11.82 5.48 -13.62
CA GLU A 191 12.89 6.01 -12.75
C GLU A 191 12.58 7.47 -12.42
N ILE A 192 12.04 7.72 -11.24
CA ILE A 192 11.76 9.07 -10.73
C ILE A 192 12.55 9.29 -9.45
N PRO A 193 13.32 10.41 -9.34
CA PRO A 193 14.07 10.73 -8.14
C PRO A 193 13.14 10.95 -6.93
N PHE A 194 13.63 10.64 -5.74
CA PHE A 194 12.93 10.97 -4.50
C PHE A 194 12.86 12.50 -4.33
N LEU A 195 11.79 12.97 -3.69
CA LEU A 195 11.62 14.38 -3.38
C LEU A 195 12.62 14.79 -2.28
N ASP A 196 13.27 15.93 -2.47
CA ASP A 196 14.05 16.59 -1.43
C ASP A 196 13.13 17.46 -0.58
N PHE A 197 12.82 16.99 0.61
CA PHE A 197 11.96 17.72 1.54
C PHE A 197 12.72 18.84 2.31
N GLU A 198 14.06 18.94 2.14
CA GLU A 198 14.84 20.01 2.77
C GLU A 198 14.81 21.31 1.97
N LYS A 199 14.73 21.20 0.64
CA LYS A 199 14.86 22.36 -0.28
C LYS A 199 13.68 22.56 -1.22
N GLY A 200 12.63 21.74 -1.13
CA GLY A 200 11.55 21.76 -2.13
C GLY A 200 11.98 21.31 -3.53
N VAL A 201 13.19 20.75 -3.70
CA VAL A 201 13.77 20.28 -4.97
C VAL A 201 14.51 18.95 -4.79
N SER A 202 14.45 18.11 -5.78
CA SER A 202 14.93 16.73 -5.93
C SER A 202 16.28 16.37 -5.30
N PHE A 203 16.33 15.27 -4.52
CA PHE A 203 17.55 14.66 -3.98
C PHE A 203 18.09 13.59 -4.95
N TRP A 204 19.25 13.83 -5.53
CA TRP A 204 20.01 12.81 -6.24
C TRP A 204 21.43 12.73 -5.65
N THR A 205 21.82 11.62 -5.05
CA THR A 205 23.21 11.15 -5.19
C THR A 205 23.62 9.85 -4.47
N LYS A 206 22.81 9.17 -3.64
CA LYS A 206 23.34 8.00 -2.90
C LYS A 206 22.65 6.65 -3.09
N VAL A 207 21.46 6.59 -3.68
CA VAL A 207 20.71 5.33 -3.77
C VAL A 207 21.08 4.46 -5.00
N THR A 208 21.82 5.00 -5.96
CA THR A 208 22.23 4.25 -7.17
C THR A 208 23.31 3.18 -6.94
N GLY A 209 23.90 3.11 -5.75
CA GLY A 209 24.97 2.15 -5.41
C GLY A 209 24.50 0.76 -5.00
N ILE A 210 23.26 0.60 -4.57
CA ILE A 210 22.78 -0.67 -3.99
C ILE A 210 22.17 -1.61 -5.05
N PHE A 211 21.77 -1.10 -6.22
CA PHE A 211 21.09 -1.87 -7.27
C PHE A 211 22.00 -2.45 -8.37
N ARG A 212 23.32 -2.53 -8.15
CA ARG A 212 24.24 -3.09 -9.14
C ARG A 212 25.07 -4.23 -8.57
N LYS A 213 24.43 -5.29 -8.09
CA LYS A 213 25.05 -6.62 -7.95
C LYS A 213 23.97 -7.70 -7.76
N ALA A 214 23.49 -8.25 -8.82
CA ALA A 214 23.16 -9.68 -8.99
C ALA A 214 22.79 -9.88 -10.46
#